data_88176f0fe08f3b859b5a1a2dce5164d3
#
_entry.id   88176f0fe08f3b859b5a1a2dce5164d3
#
_cell.length_a   1.000
_cell.length_b   1.000
_cell.length_c   1.000
_cell.angle_alpha   90.00
_cell.angle_beta   90.00
_cell.angle_gamma   90.00
#
_symmetry.space_group_name_H-M   'P 1'
#
loop_
_entity.id
_entity.type
_entity.pdbx_description
1 polymer ?
#
loop_
_entity_poly.entity_id
_entity_poly.type
_entity_poly.pdbx_seq_one_letter_code
_entity_poly.pdbx_strand_id
1 'polypeptide(L)'
;MSFLIVDMETRVDKALLRAVEYAGHGLSDEEAYERMREDLRRGRGGDFFPHTFHVPISIALGRTDDQYLLQGVEVLGADALGEAGLVREFWTRLEAFDGTLVSFNGRGFDLPVLELHALRHGCTAPRYFGERNGLRVRFGGRHWDLYDWFTNGGATRLRGGLDLVAKLVGLPGKGEVSGADVQVLWERRRWADIHHYCRDDVVQTYFVFLRVEHLRGRLSSEQLARIEAETQSYRASLY
;
A
#
# COMPACT_ATOMS: atom_id res chain seq x y z
N MET A 1 22.23 2.78 -2.05
CA MET A 1 20.95 3.35 -2.54
C MET A 1 19.89 2.93 -1.55
N SER A 2 19.19 3.88 -0.93
CA SER A 2 18.16 3.60 0.08
C SER A 2 16.81 3.28 -0.56
N PHE A 3 15.95 2.56 0.18
CA PHE A 3 14.61 2.19 -0.26
C PHE A 3 13.56 2.72 0.73
N LEU A 4 12.41 3.09 0.20
CA LEU A 4 11.21 3.45 0.95
C LEU A 4 10.13 2.43 0.61
N ILE A 5 9.80 1.59 1.57
CA ILE A 5 8.73 0.62 1.45
C ILE A 5 7.43 1.29 1.90
N VAL A 6 6.38 1.21 1.10
CA VAL A 6 5.11 1.89 1.36
C VAL A 6 3.96 0.94 1.22
N ASP A 7 3.01 1.07 2.14
CA ASP A 7 1.68 0.46 2.08
C ASP A 7 0.65 1.41 2.66
N MET A 8 -0.63 1.22 2.32
CA MET A 8 -1.72 2.12 2.70
C MET A 8 -3.02 1.37 2.97
N GLU A 9 -3.70 1.77 4.05
CA GLU A 9 -5.06 1.35 4.33
C GLU A 9 -6.07 2.45 4.00
N THR A 10 -7.23 2.02 3.52
CA THR A 10 -8.26 2.93 3.04
C THR A 10 -9.65 2.53 3.54
N ARG A 11 -10.55 3.51 3.54
CA ARG A 11 -11.99 3.29 3.64
C ARG A 11 -12.70 3.69 2.34
N VAL A 12 -13.94 3.27 2.15
CA VAL A 12 -14.77 3.73 1.03
C VAL A 12 -15.41 5.09 1.36
N ASP A 13 -15.36 6.03 0.42
CA ASP A 13 -16.12 7.28 0.45
C ASP A 13 -17.56 7.01 -0.03
N LYS A 14 -18.40 6.57 0.90
CA LYS A 14 -19.81 6.22 0.60
C LYS A 14 -20.59 7.39 0.01
N ALA A 15 -20.30 8.63 0.45
CA ALA A 15 -20.96 9.84 -0.05
C ALA A 15 -20.57 10.14 -1.50
N LEU A 16 -19.27 10.05 -1.83
CA LEU A 16 -18.78 10.20 -3.21
C LEU A 16 -19.33 9.09 -4.11
N LEU A 17 -19.30 7.86 -3.63
CA LEU A 17 -19.86 6.70 -4.33
C LEU A 17 -21.32 6.94 -4.72
N ARG A 18 -22.16 7.34 -3.74
CA ARG A 18 -23.57 7.65 -4.00
C ARG A 18 -23.75 8.79 -4.99
N ALA A 19 -22.95 9.85 -4.84
CA ALA A 19 -23.07 11.03 -5.70
C ALA A 19 -22.70 10.75 -7.16
N VAL A 20 -21.78 9.82 -7.42
CA VAL A 20 -21.29 9.48 -8.77
C VAL A 20 -22.11 8.36 -9.39
N GLU A 21 -22.28 7.24 -8.69
CA GLU A 21 -22.86 6.03 -9.28
C GLU A 21 -24.39 5.97 -9.15
N TYR A 22 -24.94 6.65 -8.12
CA TYR A 22 -26.35 6.57 -7.80
C TYR A 22 -27.02 7.94 -7.70
N ALA A 23 -26.51 8.93 -8.43
CA ALA A 23 -27.13 10.25 -8.52
C ALA A 23 -28.61 10.16 -8.94
N GLY A 24 -29.51 10.78 -8.17
CA GLY A 24 -30.94 10.78 -8.45
C GLY A 24 -31.71 9.50 -8.08
N HIS A 25 -31.07 8.47 -7.52
CA HIS A 25 -31.76 7.23 -7.13
C HIS A 25 -32.43 7.29 -5.76
N GLY A 26 -32.27 8.38 -5.01
CA GLY A 26 -32.88 8.54 -3.67
C GLY A 26 -32.30 7.64 -2.58
N LEU A 27 -31.16 7.00 -2.82
CA LEU A 27 -30.49 6.13 -1.86
C LEU A 27 -29.72 6.94 -0.81
N SER A 28 -29.64 6.43 0.42
CA SER A 28 -28.67 6.85 1.42
C SER A 28 -27.24 6.40 1.03
N ASP A 29 -26.22 6.94 1.70
CA ASP A 29 -24.83 6.56 1.48
C ASP A 29 -24.61 5.07 1.76
N GLU A 30 -25.26 4.52 2.79
CA GLU A 30 -25.17 3.11 3.15
C GLU A 30 -25.88 2.20 2.13
N GLU A 31 -27.07 2.56 1.68
CA GLU A 31 -27.80 1.79 0.66
C GLU A 31 -27.02 1.78 -0.68
N ALA A 32 -26.38 2.88 -1.06
CA ALA A 32 -25.53 2.95 -2.24
C ALA A 32 -24.29 2.04 -2.10
N TYR A 33 -23.67 2.04 -0.92
CA TYR A 33 -22.53 1.19 -0.62
C TYR A 33 -22.89 -0.30 -0.70
N GLU A 34 -23.95 -0.74 -0.04
CA GLU A 34 -24.36 -2.15 -0.06
C GLU A 34 -24.80 -2.59 -1.46
N ARG A 35 -25.48 -1.74 -2.20
CA ARG A 35 -25.87 -2.05 -3.58
C ARG A 35 -24.67 -2.24 -4.49
N MET A 36 -23.68 -1.34 -4.45
CA MET A 36 -22.43 -1.52 -5.21
C MET A 36 -21.71 -2.80 -4.82
N ARG A 37 -21.63 -3.08 -3.52
CA ARG A 37 -21.00 -4.29 -2.98
C ARG A 37 -21.64 -5.57 -3.53
N GLU A 38 -22.99 -5.61 -3.57
CA GLU A 38 -23.72 -6.72 -4.17
C GLU A 38 -23.45 -6.86 -5.66
N ASP A 39 -23.45 -5.75 -6.41
CA ASP A 39 -23.20 -5.74 -7.84
C ASP A 39 -21.78 -6.22 -8.18
N LEU A 40 -20.78 -5.81 -7.39
CA LEU A 40 -19.39 -6.28 -7.51
C LEU A 40 -19.27 -7.79 -7.27
N ARG A 41 -19.94 -8.31 -6.23
CA ARG A 41 -19.98 -9.76 -5.94
C ARG A 41 -20.59 -10.56 -7.07
N ARG A 42 -21.69 -10.07 -7.66
CA ARG A 42 -22.38 -10.74 -8.79
C ARG A 42 -21.55 -10.69 -10.07
N GLY A 43 -20.88 -9.55 -10.34
CA GLY A 43 -20.19 -9.34 -11.62
C GLY A 43 -18.75 -9.82 -11.68
N ARG A 44 -17.99 -9.67 -10.59
CA ARG A 44 -16.53 -9.91 -10.56
C ARG A 44 -16.09 -11.02 -9.62
N GLY A 45 -17.01 -11.61 -8.87
CA GLY A 45 -16.68 -12.63 -7.87
C GLY A 45 -15.91 -12.12 -6.64
N GLY A 46 -15.95 -10.81 -6.37
CA GLY A 46 -15.36 -10.15 -5.22
C GLY A 46 -16.09 -8.87 -4.93
N ASP A 47 -15.85 -8.26 -3.78
CA ASP A 47 -16.50 -7.03 -3.32
C ASP A 47 -15.53 -5.84 -3.16
N PHE A 48 -14.39 -5.90 -3.85
CA PHE A 48 -13.40 -4.83 -3.81
C PHE A 48 -13.86 -3.63 -4.67
N PHE A 49 -14.04 -2.50 -4.03
CA PHE A 49 -14.48 -1.25 -4.66
C PHE A 49 -13.41 -0.69 -5.60
N PRO A 50 -13.79 0.06 -6.66
CA PRO A 50 -12.84 0.80 -7.48
C PRO A 50 -12.01 1.78 -6.63
N HIS A 51 -10.71 1.90 -6.91
CA HIS A 51 -9.79 2.78 -6.18
C HIS A 51 -10.27 4.24 -6.12
N THR A 52 -11.08 4.67 -7.09
CA THR A 52 -11.65 6.03 -7.18
C THR A 52 -12.57 6.41 -6.02
N PHE A 53 -13.09 5.42 -5.30
CA PHE A 53 -13.96 5.63 -4.13
C PHE A 53 -13.26 5.36 -2.80
N HIS A 54 -11.95 5.16 -2.80
CA HIS A 54 -11.18 4.95 -1.59
C HIS A 54 -10.59 6.25 -1.04
N VAL A 55 -10.56 6.37 0.29
CA VAL A 55 -9.96 7.48 1.05
C VAL A 55 -8.83 6.92 1.90
N PRO A 56 -7.60 7.48 1.84
CA PRO A 56 -6.50 7.03 2.68
C PRO A 56 -6.77 7.33 4.16
N ILE A 57 -6.53 6.35 5.03
CA ILE A 57 -6.72 6.47 6.49
C ILE A 57 -5.48 6.11 7.29
N SER A 58 -4.59 5.27 6.76
CA SER A 58 -3.31 4.92 7.37
C SER A 58 -2.27 4.71 6.28
N ILE A 59 -1.06 5.22 6.46
CA ILE A 59 0.06 5.02 5.54
C ILE A 59 1.27 4.60 6.35
N ALA A 60 1.85 3.45 6.03
CA ALA A 60 3.09 2.98 6.65
C ALA A 60 4.29 3.20 5.72
N LEU A 61 5.39 3.64 6.29
CA LEU A 61 6.62 4.00 5.60
C LEU A 61 7.80 3.28 6.25
N GLY A 62 8.34 2.25 5.60
CA GLY A 62 9.56 1.56 6.01
C GLY A 62 10.77 2.14 5.30
N ARG A 63 11.79 2.58 6.03
CA ARG A 63 13.03 3.12 5.44
C ARG A 63 14.18 2.15 5.61
N THR A 64 14.93 1.91 4.53
CA THR A 64 16.19 1.19 4.60
C THR A 64 17.38 2.12 4.38
N ASP A 65 18.55 1.69 4.85
CA ASP A 65 19.81 2.27 4.42
C ASP A 65 20.25 1.72 3.04
N ASP A 66 21.47 2.05 2.63
CA ASP A 66 22.05 1.60 1.35
C ASP A 66 22.55 0.15 1.40
N GLN A 67 22.53 -0.49 2.57
CA GLN A 67 22.84 -1.90 2.79
C GLN A 67 21.59 -2.77 2.96
N TYR A 68 20.42 -2.24 2.63
CA TYR A 68 19.10 -2.88 2.74
C TYR A 68 18.59 -3.07 4.18
N LEU A 69 19.29 -2.59 5.22
CA LEU A 69 18.83 -2.74 6.60
C LEU A 69 17.65 -1.82 6.89
N LEU A 70 16.55 -2.37 7.36
CA LEU A 70 15.36 -1.62 7.77
C LEU A 70 15.66 -0.81 9.04
N GLN A 71 15.63 0.51 8.91
CA GLN A 71 15.95 1.46 9.99
C GLN A 71 14.74 1.80 10.87
N GLY A 72 13.54 1.59 10.36
CA GLY A 72 12.28 1.83 11.08
C GLY A 72 11.08 1.76 10.16
N VAL A 73 9.92 1.57 10.77
CA VAL A 73 8.61 1.70 10.12
C VAL A 73 7.82 2.74 10.88
N GLU A 74 7.46 3.80 10.21
CA GLU A 74 6.60 4.87 10.73
C GLU A 74 5.20 4.71 10.15
N VAL A 75 4.19 5.00 10.96
CA VAL A 75 2.80 4.98 10.52
C VAL A 75 2.20 6.38 10.68
N LEU A 76 1.62 6.88 9.61
CA LEU A 76 0.86 8.12 9.55
C LEU A 76 -0.63 7.76 9.58
N GLY A 77 -1.40 8.40 10.47
CA GLY A 77 -2.83 8.13 10.63
C GLY A 77 -3.71 9.35 10.40
N ALA A 78 -4.86 9.14 9.76
CA ALA A 78 -5.86 10.19 9.58
C ALA A 78 -6.57 10.55 10.90
N ASP A 79 -6.51 9.70 11.91
CA ASP A 79 -7.00 9.97 13.27
C ASP A 79 -6.25 11.13 13.94
N ALA A 80 -4.94 11.24 13.69
CA ALA A 80 -4.11 12.30 14.22
C ALA A 80 -3.99 13.51 13.28
N LEU A 81 -3.93 13.28 11.96
CA LEU A 81 -3.61 14.31 10.97
C LEU A 81 -4.83 14.83 10.19
N GLY A 82 -5.95 14.12 10.24
CA GLY A 82 -7.03 14.28 9.28
C GLY A 82 -6.62 13.81 7.88
N GLU A 83 -7.58 13.62 6.97
CA GLU A 83 -7.32 13.16 5.59
C GLU A 83 -6.34 14.10 4.85
N ALA A 84 -6.63 15.40 4.87
CA ALA A 84 -5.81 16.39 4.16
C ALA A 84 -4.36 16.46 4.71
N GLY A 85 -4.20 16.33 6.01
CA GLY A 85 -2.90 16.30 6.68
C GLY A 85 -2.12 15.06 6.33
N LEU A 86 -2.77 13.88 6.37
CA LEU A 86 -2.19 12.60 6.00
C LEU A 86 -1.65 12.61 4.57
N VAL A 87 -2.47 13.06 3.62
CA VAL A 87 -2.09 13.14 2.20
C VAL A 87 -0.93 14.11 1.99
N ARG A 88 -0.99 15.29 2.61
CA ARG A 88 0.07 16.29 2.51
C ARG A 88 1.39 15.78 3.09
N GLU A 89 1.34 15.14 4.25
CA GLU A 89 2.52 14.59 4.91
C GLU A 89 3.17 13.48 4.09
N PHE A 90 2.38 12.58 3.51
CA PHE A 90 2.88 11.55 2.60
C PHE A 90 3.64 12.16 1.42
N TRP A 91 3.03 13.10 0.68
CA TRP A 91 3.67 13.71 -0.48
C TRP A 91 4.92 14.50 -0.11
N THR A 92 4.91 15.23 1.01
CA THR A 92 6.09 15.94 1.52
C THR A 92 7.26 15.00 1.75
N ARG A 93 7.02 13.84 2.36
CA ARG A 93 8.05 12.84 2.63
C ARG A 93 8.55 12.16 1.37
N LEU A 94 7.63 11.83 0.46
CA LEU A 94 7.99 11.20 -0.81
C LEU A 94 8.82 12.14 -1.69
N GLU A 95 8.46 13.42 -1.76
CA GLU A 95 9.22 14.45 -2.51
C GLU A 95 10.62 14.71 -1.92
N ALA A 96 10.77 14.61 -0.60
CA ALA A 96 12.06 14.74 0.08
C ALA A 96 12.94 13.47 -0.01
N PHE A 97 12.37 12.32 -0.36
CA PHE A 97 13.10 11.06 -0.40
C PHE A 97 13.86 10.89 -1.72
N ASP A 98 15.19 10.73 -1.65
CA ASP A 98 16.05 10.49 -2.81
C ASP A 98 16.54 9.05 -2.87
N GLY A 99 15.63 8.12 -3.12
CA GLY A 99 15.90 6.69 -3.23
C GLY A 99 14.91 6.01 -4.17
N THR A 100 14.76 4.71 -3.97
CA THR A 100 13.81 3.88 -4.72
C THR A 100 12.60 3.55 -3.87
N LEU A 101 11.42 3.82 -4.39
CA LEU A 101 10.15 3.40 -3.80
C LEU A 101 9.95 1.90 -4.00
N VAL A 102 9.45 1.21 -2.98
CA VAL A 102 9.05 -0.20 -3.05
C VAL A 102 7.62 -0.31 -2.56
N SER A 103 6.78 -1.02 -3.30
CA SER A 103 5.40 -1.30 -2.91
C SER A 103 4.96 -2.68 -3.38
N PHE A 104 3.81 -3.12 -2.88
CA PHE A 104 3.13 -4.30 -3.41
C PHE A 104 1.77 -3.88 -4.00
N ASN A 105 1.68 -3.78 -5.32
CA ASN A 105 0.53 -3.27 -6.07
C ASN A 105 0.24 -1.77 -5.86
N GLY A 106 1.23 -1.01 -5.37
CA GLY A 106 1.06 0.43 -5.14
C GLY A 106 0.76 1.23 -6.40
N ARG A 107 1.25 0.76 -7.57
CA ARG A 107 0.89 1.36 -8.88
C ARG A 107 -0.56 1.10 -9.26
N GLY A 108 -1.12 -0.03 -8.85
CA GLY A 108 -2.48 -0.42 -9.17
C GLY A 108 -3.52 0.14 -8.20
N PHE A 109 -3.10 0.57 -7.00
CA PHE A 109 -4.04 0.99 -5.97
C PHE A 109 -3.57 2.20 -5.15
N ASP A 110 -2.52 2.09 -4.34
CA ASP A 110 -2.15 3.10 -3.34
C ASP A 110 -1.85 4.46 -3.97
N LEU A 111 -0.95 4.48 -4.95
CA LEU A 111 -0.55 5.72 -5.59
C LEU A 111 -1.68 6.39 -6.38
N PRO A 112 -2.50 5.68 -7.18
CA PRO A 112 -3.70 6.25 -7.79
C PRO A 112 -4.68 6.87 -6.80
N VAL A 113 -4.91 6.24 -5.64
CA VAL A 113 -5.74 6.85 -4.57
C VAL A 113 -5.10 8.12 -4.05
N LEU A 114 -3.80 8.08 -3.71
CA LEU A 114 -3.07 9.25 -3.21
C LEU A 114 -2.96 10.38 -4.24
N GLU A 115 -2.85 10.07 -5.54
CA GLU A 115 -2.89 11.06 -6.63
C GLU A 115 -4.24 11.81 -6.66
N LEU A 116 -5.37 11.08 -6.58
CA LEU A 116 -6.70 11.67 -6.53
C LEU A 116 -6.89 12.56 -5.31
N HIS A 117 -6.39 12.12 -4.15
CA HIS A 117 -6.48 12.92 -2.93
C HIS A 117 -5.47 14.09 -2.90
N ALA A 118 -4.32 13.97 -3.60
CA ALA A 118 -3.44 15.12 -3.85
C ALA A 118 -4.17 16.20 -4.67
N LEU A 119 -4.87 15.78 -5.73
CA LEU A 119 -5.71 16.68 -6.52
C LEU A 119 -6.80 17.35 -5.65
N ARG A 120 -7.51 16.56 -4.84
CA ARG A 120 -8.57 17.04 -3.93
C ARG A 120 -8.05 18.09 -2.94
N HIS A 121 -6.85 17.92 -2.41
CA HIS A 121 -6.30 18.76 -1.34
C HIS A 121 -5.26 19.78 -1.83
N GLY A 122 -5.07 19.92 -3.16
CA GLY A 122 -4.14 20.88 -3.74
C GLY A 122 -2.66 20.61 -3.41
N CYS A 123 -2.28 19.35 -3.24
CA CYS A 123 -0.88 18.97 -3.04
C CYS A 123 -0.12 18.98 -4.36
N THR A 124 1.20 19.30 -4.29
CA THR A 124 2.09 19.25 -5.45
C THR A 124 3.16 18.19 -5.24
N ALA A 125 3.52 17.46 -6.29
CA ALA A 125 4.53 16.39 -6.25
C ALA A 125 5.37 16.38 -7.53
N PRO A 126 6.14 17.45 -7.81
CA PRO A 126 6.85 17.62 -9.09
C PRO A 126 7.91 16.54 -9.36
N ARG A 127 8.58 16.02 -8.32
CA ARG A 127 9.56 14.93 -8.49
C ARG A 127 8.88 13.60 -8.80
N TYR A 128 7.76 13.32 -8.15
CA TYR A 128 6.97 12.12 -8.40
C TYR A 128 6.47 12.08 -9.85
N PHE A 129 5.92 13.19 -10.36
CA PHE A 129 5.40 13.31 -11.72
C PHE A 129 6.46 13.63 -12.77
N GLY A 130 7.74 13.74 -12.42
CA GLY A 130 8.82 14.07 -13.34
C GLY A 130 8.89 13.12 -14.55
N GLU A 131 9.02 13.67 -15.75
CA GLU A 131 8.85 12.94 -17.02
C GLU A 131 9.90 11.84 -17.25
N ARG A 132 11.15 12.05 -16.81
CA ARG A 132 12.25 11.10 -17.09
C ARG A 132 12.65 10.25 -15.89
N ASN A 133 12.66 10.82 -14.70
CA ASN A 133 13.16 10.21 -13.47
C ASN A 133 12.13 10.25 -12.34
N GLY A 134 10.87 10.56 -12.62
CA GLY A 134 9.81 10.55 -11.62
C GLY A 134 9.52 9.15 -11.12
N LEU A 135 9.09 9.06 -9.87
CA LEU A 135 8.70 7.76 -9.25
C LEU A 135 7.48 7.14 -9.94
N ARG A 136 6.65 7.95 -10.59
CA ARG A 136 5.49 7.51 -11.35
C ARG A 136 5.85 6.77 -12.64
N VAL A 137 7.04 6.99 -13.18
CA VAL A 137 7.48 6.38 -14.46
C VAL A 137 7.64 4.87 -14.27
N ARG A 138 6.80 4.08 -14.94
CA ARG A 138 6.70 2.62 -14.76
C ARG A 138 8.02 1.89 -15.00
N PHE A 139 8.78 2.31 -15.99
CA PHE A 139 10.03 1.68 -16.37
C PHE A 139 11.27 2.51 -16.00
N GLY A 140 11.10 3.52 -15.14
CA GLY A 140 12.16 4.47 -14.75
C GLY A 140 13.15 3.93 -13.70
N GLY A 141 12.93 2.72 -13.15
CA GLY A 141 13.82 2.09 -12.19
C GLY A 141 13.78 2.66 -10.75
N ARG A 142 13.01 3.72 -10.50
CA ARG A 142 12.91 4.37 -9.18
C ARG A 142 11.70 3.94 -8.35
N HIS A 143 10.84 3.09 -8.90
CA HIS A 143 9.74 2.46 -8.18
C HIS A 143 9.68 0.97 -8.53
N TRP A 144 9.90 0.15 -7.52
CA TRP A 144 9.75 -1.30 -7.57
C TRP A 144 8.39 -1.69 -7.02
N ASP A 145 7.43 -1.89 -7.92
CA ASP A 145 6.16 -2.52 -7.57
C ASP A 145 6.32 -4.02 -7.68
N LEU A 146 6.30 -4.72 -6.56
CA LEU A 146 6.53 -6.16 -6.50
C LEU A 146 5.41 -6.95 -7.18
N TYR A 147 4.18 -6.44 -7.18
CA TYR A 147 3.08 -7.07 -7.91
C TYR A 147 3.32 -7.00 -9.42
N ASP A 148 3.73 -5.84 -9.95
CA ASP A 148 4.13 -5.69 -11.35
C ASP A 148 5.28 -6.66 -11.70
N TRP A 149 6.24 -6.80 -10.80
CA TRP A 149 7.37 -7.71 -10.99
C TRP A 149 6.93 -9.17 -11.04
N PHE A 150 6.12 -9.64 -10.08
CA PHE A 150 5.61 -11.02 -10.03
C PHE A 150 4.65 -11.35 -11.17
N THR A 151 3.96 -10.36 -11.70
CA THR A 151 3.04 -10.54 -12.84
C THR A 151 3.70 -10.30 -14.19
N ASN A 152 5.02 -10.04 -14.20
CA ASN A 152 5.75 -9.67 -15.42
C ASN A 152 5.07 -8.50 -16.17
N GLY A 153 4.82 -7.42 -15.45
CA GLY A 153 4.15 -6.23 -16.00
C GLY A 153 2.70 -6.45 -16.40
N GLY A 154 2.00 -7.41 -15.77
CA GLY A 154 0.61 -7.75 -16.05
C GLY A 154 0.41 -8.86 -17.09
N ALA A 155 1.49 -9.52 -17.56
CA ALA A 155 1.41 -10.66 -18.48
C ALA A 155 0.75 -11.89 -17.83
N THR A 156 0.85 -12.03 -16.52
CA THR A 156 0.18 -13.08 -15.73
C THR A 156 -0.65 -12.46 -14.60
N ARG A 157 -1.40 -13.31 -13.89
CA ARG A 157 -2.17 -12.91 -12.70
C ARG A 157 -1.58 -13.56 -11.46
N LEU A 158 -1.34 -12.77 -10.42
CA LEU A 158 -0.94 -13.27 -9.11
C LEU A 158 -2.18 -13.37 -8.22
N ARG A 159 -2.68 -14.58 -8.02
CA ARG A 159 -3.79 -14.82 -7.09
C ARG A 159 -3.23 -14.95 -5.67
N GLY A 160 -3.88 -14.34 -4.69
CA GLY A 160 -3.44 -14.34 -3.29
C GLY A 160 -2.52 -13.17 -2.90
N GLY A 161 -2.02 -12.39 -3.88
CA GLY A 161 -1.28 -11.15 -3.61
C GLY A 161 -0.10 -11.31 -2.67
N LEU A 162 0.10 -10.32 -1.79
CA LEU A 162 1.18 -10.31 -0.80
C LEU A 162 1.11 -11.50 0.15
N ASP A 163 -0.09 -11.90 0.58
CA ASP A 163 -0.28 -13.05 1.49
C ASP A 163 0.33 -14.34 0.93
N LEU A 164 0.06 -14.64 -0.34
CA LEU A 164 0.65 -15.80 -1.00
C LEU A 164 2.18 -15.72 -1.02
N VAL A 165 2.72 -14.59 -1.47
CA VAL A 165 4.17 -14.44 -1.64
C VAL A 165 4.89 -14.44 -0.30
N ALA A 166 4.33 -13.79 0.71
CA ALA A 166 4.84 -13.81 2.07
C ALA A 166 4.95 -15.26 2.61
N LYS A 167 3.89 -16.05 2.48
CA LYS A 167 3.88 -17.46 2.88
C LYS A 167 4.89 -18.31 2.11
N LEU A 168 5.07 -18.06 0.81
CA LEU A 168 6.08 -18.76 0.00
C LEU A 168 7.51 -18.52 0.49
N VAL A 169 7.80 -17.37 1.10
CA VAL A 169 9.12 -17.05 1.66
C VAL A 169 9.22 -17.30 3.18
N GLY A 170 8.24 -18.00 3.75
CA GLY A 170 8.22 -18.40 5.17
C GLY A 170 7.89 -17.29 6.15
N LEU A 171 7.09 -16.29 5.70
CA LEU A 171 6.46 -15.29 6.57
C LEU A 171 5.03 -15.73 6.91
N PRO A 172 4.40 -15.18 7.98
CA PRO A 172 3.05 -15.59 8.38
C PRO A 172 1.99 -15.25 7.33
N GLY A 173 2.24 -14.24 6.49
CA GLY A 173 1.23 -13.68 5.60
C GLY A 173 0.23 -12.81 6.36
N LYS A 174 -0.93 -12.58 5.76
CA LYS A 174 -2.01 -11.85 6.42
C LYS A 174 -2.56 -12.67 7.59
N GLY A 175 -2.67 -12.03 8.77
CA GLY A 175 -3.29 -12.61 9.94
C GLY A 175 -4.82 -12.72 9.82
N GLU A 176 -5.52 -12.56 10.95
CA GLU A 176 -6.99 -12.60 11.02
C GLU A 176 -7.65 -11.38 10.33
N VAL A 177 -6.93 -10.24 10.24
CA VAL A 177 -7.40 -9.01 9.60
C VAL A 177 -7.08 -9.03 8.11
N SER A 178 -8.05 -8.69 7.29
CA SER A 178 -7.90 -8.52 5.84
C SER A 178 -8.25 -7.08 5.43
N GLY A 179 -7.86 -6.65 4.24
CA GLY A 179 -8.25 -5.33 3.72
C GLY A 179 -9.77 -5.11 3.68
N ALA A 180 -10.57 -6.19 3.60
CA ALA A 180 -12.03 -6.11 3.67
C ALA A 180 -12.54 -5.73 5.07
N ASP A 181 -11.76 -5.99 6.13
CA ASP A 181 -12.12 -5.69 7.51
C ASP A 181 -11.81 -4.23 7.90
N VAL A 182 -10.94 -3.57 7.14
CA VAL A 182 -10.48 -2.19 7.42
C VAL A 182 -11.64 -1.20 7.47
N GLN A 183 -12.64 -1.35 6.59
CA GLN A 183 -13.85 -0.51 6.65
C GLN A 183 -14.57 -0.65 8.00
N VAL A 184 -14.76 -1.86 8.49
CA VAL A 184 -15.42 -2.15 9.77
C VAL A 184 -14.58 -1.66 10.95
N LEU A 185 -13.26 -1.86 10.90
CA LEU A 185 -12.34 -1.36 11.93
C LEU A 185 -12.39 0.17 12.01
N TRP A 186 -12.43 0.86 10.87
CA TRP A 186 -12.55 2.31 10.81
C TRP A 186 -13.88 2.80 11.38
N GLU A 187 -14.99 2.18 11.03
CA GLU A 187 -16.32 2.51 11.57
C GLU A 187 -16.38 2.31 13.11
N ARG A 188 -15.64 1.32 13.62
CA ARG A 188 -15.50 1.04 15.06
C ARG A 188 -14.39 1.86 15.73
N ARG A 189 -13.71 2.75 15.00
CA ARG A 189 -12.59 3.58 15.47
C ARG A 189 -11.42 2.74 16.06
N ARG A 190 -11.21 1.55 15.53
CA ARG A 190 -10.12 0.64 15.89
C ARG A 190 -8.81 1.04 15.19
N TRP A 191 -8.36 2.28 15.40
CA TRP A 191 -7.21 2.86 14.73
C TRP A 191 -5.91 2.09 14.96
N ALA A 192 -5.69 1.64 16.20
CA ALA A 192 -4.48 0.87 16.52
C ALA A 192 -4.37 -0.41 15.68
N ASP A 193 -5.48 -1.13 15.46
CA ASP A 193 -5.47 -2.34 14.64
C ASP A 193 -5.22 -2.02 13.17
N ILE A 194 -5.80 -0.93 12.64
CA ILE A 194 -5.56 -0.49 11.27
C ILE A 194 -4.08 -0.13 11.08
N HIS A 195 -3.49 0.63 12.01
CA HIS A 195 -2.09 1.04 11.95
C HIS A 195 -1.15 -0.17 12.07
N HIS A 196 -1.47 -1.11 12.93
CA HIS A 196 -0.71 -2.35 13.08
C HIS A 196 -0.73 -3.16 11.79
N TYR A 197 -1.91 -3.36 11.21
CA TYR A 197 -2.08 -4.08 9.96
C TYR A 197 -1.30 -3.42 8.80
N CYS A 198 -1.42 -2.10 8.61
CA CYS A 198 -0.67 -1.34 7.62
C CYS A 198 0.86 -1.48 7.80
N ARG A 199 1.33 -1.40 9.06
CA ARG A 199 2.74 -1.59 9.41
C ARG A 199 3.23 -2.99 9.05
N ASP A 200 2.44 -4.01 9.33
CA ASP A 200 2.81 -5.39 9.09
C ASP A 200 2.89 -5.70 7.59
N ASP A 201 2.02 -5.12 6.76
CA ASP A 201 2.10 -5.25 5.31
C ASP A 201 3.38 -4.59 4.75
N VAL A 202 3.86 -3.48 5.33
CA VAL A 202 5.17 -2.89 5.00
C VAL A 202 6.32 -3.81 5.41
N VAL A 203 6.27 -4.40 6.61
CA VAL A 203 7.33 -5.33 7.07
C VAL A 203 7.37 -6.59 6.19
N GLN A 204 6.22 -7.16 5.85
CA GLN A 204 6.15 -8.30 4.95
C GLN A 204 6.66 -7.96 3.54
N THR A 205 6.25 -6.80 3.01
CA THR A 205 6.71 -6.30 1.70
C THR A 205 8.23 -6.12 1.69
N TYR A 206 8.82 -5.63 2.79
CA TYR A 206 10.27 -5.51 2.93
C TYR A 206 10.98 -6.87 2.83
N PHE A 207 10.56 -7.89 3.58
CA PHE A 207 11.19 -9.21 3.52
C PHE A 207 10.98 -9.90 2.15
N VAL A 208 9.82 -9.73 1.52
CA VAL A 208 9.59 -10.18 0.14
C VAL A 208 10.54 -9.48 -0.82
N PHE A 209 10.73 -8.16 -0.68
CA PHE A 209 11.67 -7.38 -1.49
C PHE A 209 13.10 -7.90 -1.36
N LEU A 210 13.57 -8.21 -0.15
CA LEU A 210 14.91 -8.81 0.04
C LEU A 210 15.08 -10.13 -0.73
N ARG A 211 14.06 -10.99 -0.74
CA ARG A 211 14.07 -12.25 -1.51
C ARG A 211 14.11 -11.99 -3.02
N VAL A 212 13.40 -10.96 -3.50
CA VAL A 212 13.47 -10.55 -4.90
C VAL A 212 14.87 -10.03 -5.26
N GLU A 213 15.48 -9.20 -4.41
CA GLU A 213 16.84 -8.71 -4.64
C GLU A 213 17.88 -9.83 -4.62
N HIS A 214 17.71 -10.84 -3.76
CA HIS A 214 18.52 -12.04 -3.77
C HIS A 214 18.32 -12.86 -5.06
N LEU A 215 17.08 -13.11 -5.46
CA LEU A 215 16.75 -13.82 -6.71
C LEU A 215 17.33 -13.12 -7.95
N ARG A 216 17.43 -11.80 -7.93
CA ARG A 216 18.06 -10.98 -8.98
C ARG A 216 19.60 -10.97 -8.92
N GLY A 217 20.21 -11.63 -7.93
CA GLY A 217 21.65 -11.63 -7.71
C GLY A 217 22.22 -10.30 -7.19
N ARG A 218 21.37 -9.43 -6.62
CA ARG A 218 21.79 -8.17 -5.99
C ARG A 218 22.25 -8.37 -4.54
N LEU A 219 21.75 -9.40 -3.89
CA LEU A 219 22.18 -9.84 -2.56
C LEU A 219 22.71 -11.27 -2.64
N SER A 220 23.92 -11.54 -2.08
CA SER A 220 24.40 -12.89 -1.90
C SER A 220 23.61 -13.60 -0.78
N SER A 221 23.75 -14.93 -0.67
CA SER A 221 23.11 -15.68 0.42
C SER A 221 23.61 -15.23 1.79
N GLU A 222 24.90 -14.91 1.93
CA GLU A 222 25.47 -14.41 3.18
C GLU A 222 24.96 -13.02 3.53
N GLN A 223 24.84 -12.12 2.53
CA GLN A 223 24.28 -10.78 2.74
C GLN A 223 22.81 -10.87 3.18
N LEU A 224 22.00 -11.68 2.50
CA LEU A 224 20.60 -11.90 2.85
C LEU A 224 20.48 -12.43 4.29
N ALA A 225 21.24 -13.48 4.65
CA ALA A 225 21.20 -14.05 5.98
C ALA A 225 21.60 -13.04 7.07
N ARG A 226 22.62 -12.21 6.81
CA ARG A 226 23.04 -11.14 7.71
C ARG A 226 21.92 -10.11 7.91
N ILE A 227 21.32 -9.61 6.81
CA ILE A 227 20.25 -8.61 6.88
C ILE A 227 19.05 -9.17 7.63
N GLU A 228 18.65 -10.41 7.37
CA GLU A 228 17.53 -11.05 8.08
C GLU A 228 17.82 -11.23 9.58
N ALA A 229 19.05 -11.56 9.95
CA ALA A 229 19.45 -11.65 11.36
C ALA A 229 19.39 -10.27 12.06
N GLU A 230 19.91 -9.21 11.42
CA GLU A 230 19.92 -7.86 11.96
C GLU A 230 18.51 -7.24 12.02
N THR A 231 17.59 -7.69 11.17
CA THR A 231 16.20 -7.23 11.14
C THR A 231 15.22 -8.22 11.77
N GLN A 232 15.71 -9.22 12.50
CA GLN A 232 14.88 -10.27 13.12
C GLN A 232 13.78 -9.72 14.05
N SER A 233 14.01 -8.61 14.75
CA SER A 233 12.99 -7.99 15.62
C SER A 233 11.75 -7.56 14.83
N TYR A 234 11.90 -7.04 13.61
CA TYR A 234 10.77 -6.72 12.74
C TYR A 234 10.03 -7.98 12.28
N ARG A 235 10.77 -9.03 11.91
CA ARG A 235 10.17 -10.31 11.53
C ARG A 235 9.41 -10.94 12.68
N ALA A 236 9.96 -10.89 13.89
CA ALA A 236 9.32 -11.42 15.10
C ALA A 236 8.03 -10.67 15.47
N SER A 237 7.92 -9.39 15.12
CA SER A 237 6.70 -8.60 15.39
C SER A 237 5.51 -8.98 14.51
N LEU A 238 5.69 -9.83 13.50
CA LEU A 238 4.61 -10.33 12.64
C LEU A 238 3.87 -11.54 13.23
N TYR A 239 4.42 -12.17 14.30
CA TYR A 239 3.86 -13.35 14.97
C TYR A 239 3.27 -12.97 16.33
#